data_1e875ec28f5d75d901ef01179b5739d3
#
_entry.id   1e875ec28f5d75d901ef01179b5739d3
#
_cell.length_a   1.000
_cell.length_b   1.000
_cell.length_c   1.000
_cell.angle_alpha   90.00
_cell.angle_beta   90.00
_cell.angle_gamma   90.00
#
_symmetry.space_group_name_H-M   'P 1'
#
loop_
_entity.id
_entity.type
_entity.pdbx_description
1 polymer ?
#
loop_
_entity_poly.entity_id
_entity_poly.type
_entity_poly.pdbx_seq_one_letter_code
_entity_poly.pdbx_strand_id
1 'polypeptide(L)'
;MALSGTISGKTNNRYIDVKMDWSATQSYDNNTSQITAKVYYKRNNTGYTTSGTWRGSITINGTTKSIVKDPYSIVYGTWAEAGSYTLTVKHNADGTKSVALSATGKINGASLDSTSLSGTIELDKIERKATITAAPNFNDEENPTITYSNPAGSAVSSLQACISLTGAADDIAYRDISKSGTSYTFNLTDAERNVLRNATKDANNRTVRFYVKTVIGSNTLLSYLTKTLSIVNATPTISPTAVDVDANMLLLTGDSNKIVKYYSDIQYAINATTKKGATVKSYDITCGSQRSNAASGYFYNTDNAIVSFKITDSRGNIATETVNKTLVNYIKLSCGLDIAAPTTDGKINFTINGNYFSGSFGATSNSLTVQYRYNTNGGEYGAWVNVSPTISNGTYKGTVSLANFNYLNSYTFQARALDKITTIESATKTVKTAPIFDWGKNDFNVNGTLGMAGKGTVLRHSTSNNNLVISANSANDGIFLRPGGTDNSTGQTVFYKSGNVSIAGNLTANGYKLGTNKLLWSGGYYMVS
;
A
#
# COMPACT_ATOMS: atom_id res chain seq x y z
N MET A 1 13.68 -46.69 52.65
CA MET A 1 12.97 -45.42 52.36
C MET A 1 11.54 -45.81 52.00
N ALA A 2 10.58 -45.05 52.41
CA ALA A 2 9.18 -45.43 52.21
C ALA A 2 8.29 -44.20 51.94
N LEU A 3 7.11 -44.43 51.40
CA LEU A 3 6.05 -43.40 51.21
C LEU A 3 4.90 -43.58 52.21
N SER A 4 5.01 -44.50 53.16
CA SER A 4 4.05 -44.65 54.25
C SER A 4 4.69 -45.40 55.41
N GLY A 5 4.15 -45.26 56.57
CA GLY A 5 4.61 -45.95 57.76
C GLY A 5 3.84 -45.56 59.01
N THR A 6 4.28 -46.14 60.13
CA THR A 6 3.68 -45.90 61.44
C THR A 6 4.75 -45.54 62.45
N ILE A 7 4.51 -44.50 63.27
CA ILE A 7 5.29 -44.12 64.43
C ILE A 7 4.47 -44.49 65.66
N SER A 8 5.00 -45.36 66.54
CA SER A 8 4.35 -45.70 67.80
C SER A 8 4.79 -44.71 68.88
N GLY A 9 3.90 -44.34 69.78
CA GLY A 9 4.15 -43.45 70.89
C GLY A 9 3.73 -44.02 72.23
N LYS A 10 3.80 -43.17 73.22
CA LYS A 10 3.40 -43.53 74.58
C LYS A 10 2.39 -42.53 75.10
N THR A 11 1.48 -43.00 75.92
CA THR A 11 0.56 -42.13 76.69
C THR A 11 0.89 -42.25 78.17
N ASN A 12 0.38 -41.32 78.97
CA ASN A 12 0.48 -41.44 80.44
C ASN A 12 -0.47 -42.53 81.00
N ASN A 13 -1.32 -43.13 80.16
CA ASN A 13 -2.24 -44.21 80.57
C ASN A 13 -1.89 -45.53 79.88
N ARG A 14 -1.48 -46.53 80.69
CA ARG A 14 -1.08 -47.85 80.21
C ARG A 14 -2.14 -48.64 79.47
N TYR A 15 -3.40 -48.20 79.53
CA TYR A 15 -4.53 -48.87 78.90
C TYR A 15 -4.93 -48.19 77.56
N ILE A 16 -4.14 -47.22 77.13
CA ILE A 16 -4.39 -46.47 75.87
C ILE A 16 -3.10 -46.53 75.02
N ASP A 17 -3.18 -47.22 73.90
CA ASP A 17 -2.12 -47.20 72.89
C ASP A 17 -2.32 -46.01 71.94
N VAL A 18 -1.21 -45.46 71.42
CA VAL A 18 -1.18 -44.36 70.47
C VAL A 18 -0.20 -44.65 69.34
N LYS A 19 -0.63 -44.27 68.11
CA LYS A 19 0.23 -44.29 66.93
C LYS A 19 -0.03 -43.11 66.02
N MET A 20 0.91 -42.81 65.17
CA MET A 20 0.75 -41.87 64.05
C MET A 20 1.05 -42.66 62.76
N ASP A 21 0.07 -42.81 61.91
CA ASP A 21 0.24 -43.33 60.56
C ASP A 21 0.53 -42.15 59.65
N TRP A 22 1.48 -42.29 58.78
CA TRP A 22 1.82 -41.29 57.80
C TRP A 22 1.87 -41.90 56.40
N SER A 23 1.55 -41.04 55.40
CA SER A 23 1.69 -41.36 53.96
C SER A 23 2.21 -40.14 53.22
N ALA A 24 2.92 -40.38 52.13
CA ALA A 24 3.44 -39.30 51.29
C ALA A 24 3.17 -39.56 49.81
N THR A 25 2.87 -38.51 49.08
CA THR A 25 2.78 -38.52 47.62
C THR A 25 3.86 -37.60 47.05
N GLN A 26 4.60 -38.05 46.06
CA GLN A 26 5.72 -37.32 45.49
C GLN A 26 5.36 -36.58 44.21
N SER A 27 5.86 -35.35 44.03
CA SER A 27 5.86 -34.59 42.79
C SER A 27 7.28 -34.48 42.26
N TYR A 28 7.61 -35.21 41.21
CA TYR A 28 8.93 -35.24 40.60
C TYR A 28 9.30 -33.88 40.01
N ASP A 29 8.35 -33.22 39.33
CA ASP A 29 8.60 -31.91 38.74
C ASP A 29 8.91 -30.83 39.76
N ASN A 30 8.16 -30.80 40.86
CA ASN A 30 8.29 -29.79 41.90
C ASN A 30 9.34 -30.11 42.93
N ASN A 31 9.88 -31.32 42.92
CA ASN A 31 10.79 -31.84 43.97
C ASN A 31 10.19 -31.71 45.38
N THR A 32 8.95 -32.14 45.53
CA THR A 32 8.19 -32.05 46.78
C THR A 32 7.50 -33.35 47.13
N SER A 33 7.23 -33.55 48.41
CA SER A 33 6.32 -34.58 48.88
C SER A 33 5.20 -33.94 49.70
N GLN A 34 3.95 -34.34 49.43
CA GLN A 34 2.82 -34.03 50.30
C GLN A 34 2.69 -35.15 51.32
N ILE A 35 2.88 -34.80 52.60
CA ILE A 35 2.85 -35.76 53.72
C ILE A 35 1.57 -35.55 54.46
N THR A 36 0.83 -36.65 54.69
CA THR A 36 -0.37 -36.68 55.55
C THR A 36 -0.04 -37.53 56.78
N ALA A 37 -0.12 -36.93 57.95
CA ALA A 37 0.07 -37.61 59.24
C ALA A 37 -1.28 -37.67 59.98
N LYS A 38 -1.64 -38.85 60.48
CA LYS A 38 -2.86 -39.12 61.20
C LYS A 38 -2.57 -39.75 62.53
N VAL A 39 -3.08 -39.20 63.63
CA VAL A 39 -2.93 -39.69 64.99
C VAL A 39 -4.12 -40.54 65.38
N TYR A 40 -3.84 -41.73 65.91
CA TYR A 40 -4.83 -42.68 66.32
C TYR A 40 -4.57 -43.13 67.77
N TYR A 41 -5.67 -43.37 68.48
CA TYR A 41 -5.67 -43.99 69.80
C TYR A 41 -6.54 -45.26 69.79
N LYS A 42 -6.11 -46.24 70.61
CA LYS A 42 -6.85 -47.50 70.82
C LYS A 42 -6.85 -47.84 72.30
N ARG A 43 -7.95 -48.25 72.81
CA ARG A 43 -8.05 -48.80 74.16
C ARG A 43 -7.74 -50.29 74.11
N ASN A 44 -6.89 -50.74 75.04
CA ASN A 44 -6.44 -52.14 75.18
C ASN A 44 -7.07 -52.86 76.38
N ASN A 45 -7.97 -52.24 77.13
CA ASN A 45 -8.69 -52.78 78.29
C ASN A 45 -10.19 -52.52 78.20
N THR A 46 -11.03 -53.53 78.50
CA THR A 46 -12.52 -53.46 78.35
C THR A 46 -13.20 -52.70 79.50
N GLY A 47 -12.61 -52.72 80.71
CA GLY A 47 -13.21 -52.03 81.91
C GLY A 47 -13.00 -50.54 82.01
N TYR A 48 -12.63 -49.86 80.89
CA TYR A 48 -12.25 -48.46 80.91
C TYR A 48 -12.92 -47.69 79.80
N THR A 49 -13.65 -46.65 80.09
CA THR A 49 -14.30 -45.81 79.09
C THR A 49 -13.56 -44.48 78.94
N THR A 50 -13.27 -44.09 77.67
CA THR A 50 -12.57 -42.86 77.41
C THR A 50 -13.31 -42.11 76.30
N SER A 51 -13.98 -41.01 76.66
CA SER A 51 -14.60 -40.09 75.75
C SER A 51 -14.48 -38.65 76.25
N GLY A 52 -14.56 -37.71 75.39
CA GLY A 52 -14.44 -36.27 75.70
C GLY A 52 -13.99 -35.46 74.51
N THR A 53 -13.44 -34.29 74.71
CA THR A 53 -12.84 -33.46 73.66
C THR A 53 -11.36 -33.78 73.56
N TRP A 54 -10.91 -34.29 72.44
CA TRP A 54 -9.46 -34.42 72.14
C TRP A 54 -8.92 -33.05 71.73
N ARG A 55 -7.80 -32.61 72.32
CA ARG A 55 -7.03 -31.44 71.96
C ARG A 55 -5.59 -31.85 71.76
N GLY A 56 -5.06 -31.59 70.57
CA GLY A 56 -3.70 -31.98 70.26
C GLY A 56 -3.09 -31.15 69.14
N SER A 57 -1.89 -31.47 68.78
CA SER A 57 -1.18 -30.90 67.67
C SER A 57 -0.42 -31.98 66.90
N ILE A 58 -0.28 -31.76 65.60
CA ILE A 58 0.57 -32.55 64.70
C ILE A 58 1.60 -31.59 64.11
N THR A 59 2.87 -31.99 64.19
CA THR A 59 3.98 -31.23 63.60
C THR A 59 4.60 -32.08 62.47
N ILE A 60 4.72 -31.47 61.31
CA ILE A 60 5.40 -32.03 60.16
C ILE A 60 6.52 -31.10 59.76
N ASN A 61 7.75 -31.55 59.73
CA ASN A 61 8.94 -30.79 59.34
C ASN A 61 9.01 -29.37 59.99
N GLY A 62 8.74 -29.32 61.33
CA GLY A 62 8.78 -28.10 62.13
C GLY A 62 7.50 -27.24 62.06
N THR A 63 6.54 -27.53 61.16
CA THR A 63 5.28 -26.80 61.07
C THR A 63 4.19 -27.52 61.84
N THR A 64 3.56 -26.84 62.79
CA THR A 64 2.59 -27.40 63.72
C THR A 64 1.16 -26.95 63.38
N LYS A 65 0.21 -27.90 63.39
CA LYS A 65 -1.20 -27.64 63.35
C LYS A 65 -1.91 -28.11 64.61
N SER A 66 -2.58 -27.19 65.31
CA SER A 66 -3.45 -27.52 66.44
C SER A 66 -4.79 -28.05 65.92
N ILE A 67 -5.28 -29.11 66.57
CA ILE A 67 -6.51 -29.79 66.18
C ILE A 67 -7.35 -30.03 67.42
N VAL A 68 -8.66 -29.82 67.29
CA VAL A 68 -9.67 -30.16 68.28
C VAL A 68 -10.67 -31.13 67.68
N LYS A 69 -11.00 -32.22 68.35
CA LYS A 69 -12.05 -33.15 67.91
C LYS A 69 -13.00 -33.35 69.07
N ASP A 70 -14.25 -33.05 68.83
CA ASP A 70 -15.34 -33.12 69.79
C ASP A 70 -16.63 -33.55 69.11
N PRO A 71 -17.33 -34.60 69.60
CA PRO A 71 -16.86 -35.53 70.58
C PRO A 71 -15.81 -36.48 70.03
N TYR A 72 -14.93 -36.94 70.90
CA TYR A 72 -13.91 -37.97 70.59
C TYR A 72 -14.02 -39.12 71.60
N SER A 73 -14.08 -40.35 71.10
CA SER A 73 -14.16 -41.56 71.92
C SER A 73 -13.10 -42.61 71.47
N ILE A 74 -12.42 -43.21 72.41
CA ILE A 74 -11.50 -44.30 72.17
C ILE A 74 -12.19 -45.64 72.46
N VAL A 75 -12.28 -46.47 71.46
CA VAL A 75 -12.97 -47.75 71.50
C VAL A 75 -11.99 -48.90 71.79
N TYR A 76 -12.45 -49.92 72.52
CA TYR A 76 -11.66 -51.14 72.78
C TYR A 76 -11.33 -51.86 71.48
N GLY A 77 -10.07 -52.24 71.33
CA GLY A 77 -9.59 -53.02 70.23
C GLY A 77 -9.53 -52.31 68.85
N THR A 78 -10.10 -51.09 68.76
CA THR A 78 -10.21 -50.35 67.47
C THR A 78 -9.40 -49.07 67.50
N TRP A 79 -8.64 -48.79 66.42
CA TRP A 79 -7.93 -47.51 66.28
C TRP A 79 -8.93 -46.43 65.84
N ALA A 80 -9.08 -45.40 66.67
CA ALA A 80 -9.89 -44.21 66.40
C ALA A 80 -9.00 -43.02 65.99
N GLU A 81 -9.25 -42.42 64.85
CA GLU A 81 -8.53 -41.22 64.39
C GLU A 81 -8.90 -40.02 65.25
N ALA A 82 -7.89 -39.38 65.83
CA ALA A 82 -8.02 -38.18 66.65
C ALA A 82 -7.79 -36.91 65.81
N GLY A 83 -6.90 -36.93 64.86
CA GLY A 83 -6.61 -35.79 64.04
C GLY A 83 -5.74 -36.12 62.82
N SER A 84 -5.79 -35.22 61.85
CA SER A 84 -5.04 -35.34 60.61
C SER A 84 -4.44 -33.99 60.24
N TYR A 85 -3.21 -34.02 59.70
CA TYR A 85 -2.52 -32.87 59.15
C TYR A 85 -1.79 -33.24 57.89
N THR A 86 -1.93 -32.41 56.83
CA THR A 86 -1.23 -32.59 55.57
C THR A 86 -0.36 -31.35 55.33
N LEU A 87 0.92 -31.59 54.96
CA LEU A 87 1.88 -30.53 54.62
C LEU A 87 2.71 -30.96 53.42
N THR A 88 2.94 -30.04 52.51
CA THR A 88 3.90 -30.24 51.41
C THR A 88 5.29 -29.80 51.85
N VAL A 89 6.27 -30.70 51.73
CA VAL A 89 7.68 -30.45 52.05
C VAL A 89 8.53 -30.49 50.78
N LYS A 90 9.48 -29.58 50.68
CA LYS A 90 10.45 -29.54 49.60
C LYS A 90 11.62 -30.48 49.92
N HIS A 91 12.03 -31.30 48.94
CA HIS A 91 13.23 -32.12 49.03
C HIS A 91 14.51 -31.29 48.85
N ASN A 92 15.64 -31.83 49.24
CA ASN A 92 16.97 -31.29 48.97
C ASN A 92 17.23 -31.26 47.45
N ALA A 93 18.25 -30.55 47.02
CA ALA A 93 18.60 -30.43 45.60
C ALA A 93 18.94 -31.79 44.96
N ASP A 94 19.44 -32.71 45.74
CA ASP A 94 19.75 -34.10 45.32
C ASP A 94 18.55 -35.06 45.35
N GLY A 95 17.37 -34.55 45.74
CA GLY A 95 16.13 -35.30 45.82
C GLY A 95 15.90 -36.06 47.10
N THR A 96 16.83 -36.06 48.06
CA THR A 96 16.66 -36.67 49.39
C THR A 96 15.80 -35.78 50.30
N LYS A 97 15.14 -36.41 51.27
CA LYS A 97 14.41 -35.67 52.31
C LYS A 97 14.21 -36.51 53.57
N SER A 98 14.71 -35.98 54.67
CA SER A 98 14.41 -36.46 56.01
C SER A 98 13.38 -35.53 56.64
N VAL A 99 12.37 -36.06 57.29
CA VAL A 99 11.24 -35.28 57.84
C VAL A 99 11.00 -35.71 59.28
N ALA A 100 11.08 -34.76 60.21
CA ALA A 100 10.65 -34.96 61.59
C ALA A 100 9.14 -34.89 61.69
N LEU A 101 8.54 -35.88 62.28
CA LEU A 101 7.10 -35.94 62.62
C LEU A 101 6.93 -36.02 64.11
N SER A 102 6.01 -35.25 64.65
CA SER A 102 5.65 -35.36 66.09
C SER A 102 4.18 -35.03 66.30
N ALA A 103 3.63 -35.51 67.36
CA ALA A 103 2.30 -35.12 67.82
C ALA A 103 2.19 -35.13 69.34
N THR A 104 1.35 -34.22 69.82
CA THR A 104 0.95 -34.17 71.23
C THR A 104 -0.57 -34.25 71.30
N GLY A 105 -1.13 -34.68 72.45
CA GLY A 105 -2.56 -34.70 72.60
C GLY A 105 -3.02 -35.05 74.02
N LYS A 106 -4.17 -34.57 74.37
CA LYS A 106 -4.87 -34.87 75.62
C LYS A 106 -6.37 -34.99 75.35
N ILE A 107 -7.10 -35.72 76.22
CA ILE A 107 -8.56 -35.78 76.18
C ILE A 107 -9.05 -35.17 77.50
N ASN A 108 -9.75 -34.04 77.41
CA ASN A 108 -10.37 -33.39 78.56
C ASN A 108 -11.51 -34.27 79.06
N GLY A 109 -11.56 -34.53 80.39
CA GLY A 109 -12.57 -35.40 81.04
C GLY A 109 -12.21 -36.88 81.02
N ALA A 110 -11.05 -37.25 80.55
CA ALA A 110 -10.57 -38.62 80.58
C ALA A 110 -9.17 -38.68 81.17
N SER A 111 -8.70 -39.87 81.65
CA SER A 111 -7.35 -40.07 82.20
C SER A 111 -6.28 -40.12 81.12
N LEU A 112 -6.33 -39.18 80.16
CA LEU A 112 -5.34 -39.01 79.11
C LEU A 112 -4.88 -37.52 79.12
N ASP A 113 -3.87 -37.24 79.95
CA ASP A 113 -3.38 -35.86 80.15
C ASP A 113 -2.26 -35.50 79.22
N SER A 114 -1.54 -36.50 78.72
CA SER A 114 -0.41 -36.26 77.79
C SER A 114 -0.16 -37.42 76.83
N THR A 115 0.18 -37.09 75.63
CA THR A 115 0.64 -38.01 74.60
C THR A 115 1.84 -37.39 73.92
N SER A 116 2.87 -38.14 73.70
CA SER A 116 4.03 -37.74 72.90
C SER A 116 4.35 -38.81 71.88
N LEU A 117 4.35 -38.39 70.65
CA LEU A 117 4.78 -39.16 69.49
C LEU A 117 5.88 -38.36 68.77
N SER A 118 6.97 -38.98 68.44
CA SER A 118 7.99 -38.35 67.60
C SER A 118 8.82 -39.41 66.86
N GLY A 119 9.21 -39.02 65.67
CA GLY A 119 10.09 -39.88 64.84
C GLY A 119 10.59 -39.10 63.62
N THR A 120 11.68 -39.54 63.07
CA THR A 120 12.19 -39.03 61.81
C THR A 120 11.96 -40.08 60.75
N ILE A 121 11.47 -39.68 59.63
CA ILE A 121 11.22 -40.54 58.49
C ILE A 121 12.11 -40.13 57.32
N GLU A 122 12.64 -41.12 56.61
CA GLU A 122 13.38 -40.90 55.37
C GLU A 122 12.45 -41.22 54.20
N LEU A 123 12.07 -40.17 53.43
CA LEU A 123 11.26 -40.33 52.24
C LEU A 123 12.06 -41.00 51.12
N ASP A 124 11.36 -41.65 50.19
CA ASP A 124 11.97 -42.13 48.96
C ASP A 124 12.59 -40.96 48.22
N LYS A 125 13.78 -41.14 47.70
CA LYS A 125 14.50 -40.13 46.94
C LYS A 125 13.72 -39.80 45.67
N ILE A 126 13.53 -38.51 45.40
CA ILE A 126 13.03 -38.05 44.11
C ILE A 126 14.22 -37.90 43.17
N GLU A 127 14.35 -38.83 42.23
CA GLU A 127 15.40 -38.74 41.20
C GLU A 127 15.15 -37.49 40.32
N ARG A 128 16.21 -36.69 40.15
CA ARG A 128 16.08 -35.38 39.51
C ARG A 128 16.15 -35.50 38.00
N LYS A 129 15.24 -34.80 37.29
CA LYS A 129 15.28 -34.70 35.82
C LYS A 129 16.56 -34.02 35.34
N ALA A 130 17.00 -34.37 34.16
CA ALA A 130 18.04 -33.64 33.47
C ALA A 130 17.54 -32.23 33.08
N THR A 131 18.44 -31.27 33.13
CA THR A 131 18.15 -29.87 32.79
C THR A 131 19.12 -29.38 31.74
N ILE A 132 18.59 -28.62 30.75
CA ILE A 132 19.43 -27.91 29.79
C ILE A 132 20.06 -26.74 30.52
N THR A 133 21.38 -26.66 30.55
CA THR A 133 22.13 -25.58 31.20
C THR A 133 22.47 -24.46 30.23
N ALA A 134 22.66 -24.77 28.92
CA ALA A 134 22.80 -23.78 27.87
C ALA A 134 22.36 -24.35 26.52
N ALA A 135 21.92 -23.43 25.65
CA ALA A 135 21.64 -23.67 24.23
C ALA A 135 21.95 -22.40 23.45
N PRO A 136 22.43 -22.47 22.20
CA PRO A 136 22.69 -21.30 21.39
C PRO A 136 21.42 -20.78 20.69
N ASN A 137 21.42 -19.49 20.29
CA ASN A 137 20.73 -19.11 19.06
C ASN A 137 21.53 -19.68 17.89
N PHE A 138 20.87 -20.06 16.80
CA PHE A 138 21.55 -20.69 15.67
C PHE A 138 20.87 -20.33 14.34
N ASN A 139 21.57 -20.54 13.23
CA ASN A 139 20.98 -20.40 11.92
C ASN A 139 20.71 -21.75 11.26
N ASP A 140 19.93 -21.74 10.18
CA ASP A 140 19.49 -22.95 9.47
C ASP A 140 20.63 -23.76 8.80
N GLU A 141 21.85 -23.23 8.75
CA GLU A 141 23.03 -23.89 8.19
C GLU A 141 23.95 -24.48 9.27
N GLU A 142 23.72 -24.13 10.55
CA GLU A 142 24.51 -24.61 11.69
C GLU A 142 24.00 -25.92 12.30
N ASN A 143 24.86 -26.56 13.06
CA ASN A 143 24.57 -27.72 13.94
C ASN A 143 24.61 -27.24 15.39
N PRO A 144 23.47 -26.91 16.02
CA PRO A 144 23.47 -26.36 17.36
C PRO A 144 23.86 -27.39 18.42
N THR A 145 24.66 -26.98 19.41
CA THR A 145 25.08 -27.80 20.56
C THR A 145 24.41 -27.30 21.83
N ILE A 146 23.69 -28.18 22.53
CA ILE A 146 23.19 -27.93 23.88
C ILE A 146 24.15 -28.44 24.93
N THR A 147 24.17 -27.81 26.10
CA THR A 147 24.76 -28.40 27.32
C THR A 147 23.65 -28.72 28.30
N TYR A 148 23.84 -29.78 29.06
CA TYR A 148 22.88 -30.27 30.04
C TYR A 148 23.54 -30.90 31.25
N SER A 149 22.76 -31.01 32.33
CA SER A 149 23.15 -31.73 33.56
C SER A 149 22.14 -32.83 33.81
N ASN A 150 22.61 -34.04 34.09
CA ASN A 150 21.79 -35.19 34.48
C ASN A 150 22.12 -35.64 35.91
N PRO A 151 21.53 -35.05 36.96
CA PRO A 151 21.83 -35.38 38.34
C PRO A 151 21.39 -36.81 38.76
N ALA A 152 20.44 -37.42 38.04
CA ALA A 152 20.03 -38.82 38.30
C ALA A 152 21.01 -39.86 37.69
N GLY A 153 21.89 -39.42 36.79
CA GLY A 153 22.94 -40.29 36.22
C GLY A 153 22.37 -41.55 35.56
N SER A 154 22.81 -42.71 36.01
CA SER A 154 22.38 -44.03 35.50
C SER A 154 20.95 -44.42 35.92
N ALA A 155 20.32 -43.74 36.89
CA ALA A 155 18.96 -44.04 37.33
C ALA A 155 17.91 -43.67 36.27
N VAL A 156 18.24 -42.85 35.25
CA VAL A 156 17.33 -42.56 34.12
C VAL A 156 17.21 -43.79 33.20
N SER A 157 15.98 -44.16 32.84
CA SER A 157 15.69 -45.22 31.88
C SER A 157 16.06 -44.75 30.45
N SER A 158 15.64 -43.52 30.08
CA SER A 158 15.94 -42.88 28.78
C SER A 158 16.24 -41.40 28.95
N LEU A 159 17.21 -40.90 28.18
CA LEU A 159 17.53 -39.48 28.09
C LEU A 159 17.63 -39.11 26.62
N GLN A 160 16.77 -38.18 26.19
CA GLN A 160 16.61 -37.81 24.78
C GLN A 160 16.55 -36.30 24.63
N ALA A 161 16.98 -35.79 23.46
CA ALA A 161 16.85 -34.38 23.12
C ALA A 161 16.16 -34.19 21.76
N CYS A 162 15.40 -33.09 21.61
CA CYS A 162 14.79 -32.68 20.35
C CYS A 162 14.78 -31.15 20.19
N ILE A 163 14.49 -30.70 18.98
CA ILE A 163 14.18 -29.30 18.69
C ILE A 163 12.71 -29.21 18.30
N SER A 164 11.98 -28.28 18.93
CA SER A 164 10.57 -28.02 18.67
C SER A 164 10.36 -26.59 18.17
N LEU A 165 9.55 -26.46 17.14
CA LEU A 165 9.10 -25.18 16.55
C LEU A 165 7.77 -24.71 17.13
N THR A 166 6.96 -25.63 17.66
CA THR A 166 5.58 -25.37 18.10
C THR A 166 5.40 -25.41 19.62
N GLY A 167 6.45 -25.74 20.35
CA GLY A 167 6.49 -25.71 21.81
C GLY A 167 6.27 -27.05 22.52
N ALA A 168 5.65 -28.06 21.90
CA ALA A 168 5.44 -29.37 22.50
C ALA A 168 5.72 -30.54 21.55
N ALA A 169 5.78 -30.30 20.25
CA ALA A 169 6.07 -31.30 19.24
C ALA A 169 7.59 -31.47 19.04
N ASP A 170 7.97 -32.65 18.60
CA ASP A 170 9.33 -33.01 18.22
C ASP A 170 9.51 -32.81 16.70
N ASP A 171 9.45 -31.55 16.24
CA ASP A 171 9.63 -31.22 14.82
C ASP A 171 10.97 -31.74 14.27
N ILE A 172 12.02 -31.69 15.08
CA ILE A 172 13.22 -32.47 14.89
C ILE A 172 13.21 -33.57 15.94
N ALA A 173 13.07 -34.82 15.50
CA ALA A 173 12.76 -35.97 16.33
C ALA A 173 13.70 -36.14 17.54
N TYR A 174 13.15 -36.73 18.63
CA TYR A 174 13.93 -37.08 19.80
C TYR A 174 15.05 -38.06 19.44
N ARG A 175 16.26 -37.75 19.90
CA ARG A 175 17.47 -38.54 19.74
C ARG A 175 18.03 -38.88 21.10
N ASP A 176 18.51 -40.11 21.27
CA ASP A 176 19.17 -40.51 22.49
C ASP A 176 20.45 -39.69 22.69
N ILE A 177 20.63 -39.21 23.92
CA ILE A 177 21.81 -38.46 24.34
C ILE A 177 22.49 -39.18 25.53
N SER A 178 23.76 -38.92 25.74
CA SER A 178 24.54 -39.61 26.78
C SER A 178 24.01 -39.31 28.18
N LYS A 179 23.80 -40.37 28.99
CA LYS A 179 23.41 -40.21 30.40
C LYS A 179 24.54 -39.65 31.25
N SER A 180 25.80 -39.85 30.85
CA SER A 180 27.02 -39.37 31.53
C SER A 180 27.64 -38.16 30.84
N GLY A 181 27.13 -37.76 29.67
CA GLY A 181 27.59 -36.58 28.92
C GLY A 181 27.06 -35.28 29.50
N THR A 182 27.69 -34.18 29.07
CA THR A 182 27.31 -32.82 29.46
C THR A 182 26.90 -31.96 28.27
N SER A 183 27.05 -32.48 27.03
CA SER A 183 26.67 -31.75 25.80
C SER A 183 26.16 -32.70 24.72
N TYR A 184 25.37 -32.17 23.80
CA TYR A 184 24.89 -32.87 22.62
C TYR A 184 24.79 -31.93 21.44
N THR A 185 25.35 -32.31 20.28
CA THR A 185 25.27 -31.58 19.02
C THR A 185 24.21 -32.20 18.13
N PHE A 186 23.27 -31.38 17.68
CA PHE A 186 22.29 -31.79 16.69
C PHE A 186 22.91 -31.72 15.29
N ASN A 187 23.42 -32.85 14.79
CA ASN A 187 23.81 -32.94 13.38
C ASN A 187 22.55 -33.01 12.51
N LEU A 188 22.14 -31.86 12.00
CA LEU A 188 20.91 -31.71 11.23
C LEU A 188 21.13 -32.20 9.79
N THR A 189 20.22 -33.05 9.33
CA THR A 189 20.14 -33.48 7.92
C THR A 189 19.50 -32.40 7.08
N ASP A 190 19.65 -32.47 5.72
CA ASP A 190 19.00 -31.54 4.81
C ASP A 190 17.47 -31.59 4.91
N ALA A 191 16.88 -32.75 5.16
CA ALA A 191 15.46 -32.91 5.39
C ALA A 191 14.98 -32.12 6.62
N GLU A 192 15.72 -32.23 7.74
CA GLU A 192 15.43 -31.52 8.98
C GLU A 192 15.65 -30.01 8.83
N ARG A 193 16.70 -29.58 8.11
CA ARG A 193 16.89 -28.17 7.76
C ARG A 193 15.72 -27.64 6.95
N ASN A 194 15.17 -28.45 6.03
CA ASN A 194 13.99 -28.06 5.25
C ASN A 194 12.72 -27.97 6.12
N VAL A 195 12.55 -28.81 7.15
CA VAL A 195 11.48 -28.64 8.15
C VAL A 195 11.60 -27.29 8.84
N LEU A 196 12.79 -26.92 9.32
CA LEU A 196 13.05 -25.62 9.96
C LEU A 196 12.78 -24.44 9.00
N ARG A 197 13.23 -24.52 7.76
CA ARG A 197 13.07 -23.50 6.70
C ARG A 197 11.61 -23.30 6.34
N ASN A 198 10.86 -24.39 6.12
CA ASN A 198 9.45 -24.35 5.76
C ASN A 198 8.58 -23.81 6.89
N ALA A 199 8.89 -24.16 8.13
CA ALA A 199 8.21 -23.60 9.29
C ALA A 199 8.48 -22.09 9.47
N THR A 200 9.52 -21.55 8.82
CA THR A 200 9.97 -20.14 8.91
C THR A 200 9.90 -19.45 7.54
N LYS A 201 8.99 -19.89 6.66
CA LYS A 201 8.87 -19.35 5.28
C LYS A 201 8.41 -17.90 5.20
N ASP A 202 7.78 -17.37 6.25
CA ASP A 202 7.17 -16.04 6.30
C ASP A 202 7.94 -15.03 7.17
N ALA A 203 9.11 -15.44 7.71
CA ALA A 203 9.97 -14.60 8.53
C ALA A 203 11.43 -15.04 8.42
N ASN A 204 12.39 -14.15 8.74
CA ASN A 204 13.80 -14.51 8.79
C ASN A 204 14.22 -15.11 10.14
N ASN A 205 13.38 -15.00 11.18
CA ASN A 205 13.65 -15.53 12.51
C ASN A 205 12.41 -16.22 13.07
N ARG A 206 12.63 -17.25 13.89
CA ARG A 206 11.58 -17.96 14.62
C ARG A 206 12.07 -18.40 15.98
N THR A 207 11.19 -18.35 16.97
CA THR A 207 11.43 -18.95 18.29
C THR A 207 11.35 -20.45 18.19
N VAL A 208 12.35 -21.14 18.76
CA VAL A 208 12.44 -22.60 18.88
C VAL A 208 12.72 -22.99 20.32
N ARG A 209 12.41 -24.23 20.68
CA ARG A 209 12.75 -24.81 21.98
C ARG A 209 13.62 -26.04 21.82
N PHE A 210 14.71 -26.08 22.56
CA PHE A 210 15.47 -27.30 22.78
C PHE A 210 14.88 -28.02 23.99
N TYR A 211 14.46 -29.25 23.82
CA TYR A 211 13.96 -30.09 24.89
C TYR A 211 14.96 -31.17 25.26
N VAL A 212 15.04 -31.45 26.55
CA VAL A 212 15.59 -32.71 27.09
C VAL A 212 14.49 -33.45 27.81
N LYS A 213 14.22 -34.66 27.36
CA LYS A 213 13.24 -35.60 27.91
C LYS A 213 13.95 -36.62 28.77
N THR A 214 13.60 -36.71 30.05
CA THR A 214 14.12 -37.65 31.04
C THR A 214 13.03 -38.63 31.38
N VAL A 215 13.29 -39.94 31.27
CA VAL A 215 12.39 -41.01 31.72
C VAL A 215 13.00 -41.66 32.94
N ILE A 216 12.27 -41.67 34.07
CA ILE A 216 12.66 -42.28 35.33
C ILE A 216 11.52 -43.17 35.81
N GLY A 217 11.69 -44.48 35.78
CA GLY A 217 10.57 -45.42 36.03
C GLY A 217 9.44 -45.17 35.03
N SER A 218 8.25 -44.86 35.54
CA SER A 218 7.08 -44.49 34.72
C SER A 218 6.95 -42.99 34.46
N ASN A 219 7.81 -42.15 35.01
CA ASN A 219 7.70 -40.70 34.91
C ASN A 219 8.45 -40.17 33.69
N THR A 220 7.79 -39.35 32.87
CA THR A 220 8.39 -38.59 31.77
C THR A 220 8.43 -37.11 32.14
N LEU A 221 9.65 -36.59 32.24
CA LEU A 221 9.92 -35.23 32.71
C LEU A 221 10.63 -34.44 31.61
N LEU A 222 10.22 -33.17 31.42
CA LEU A 222 10.78 -32.32 30.38
C LEU A 222 11.52 -31.12 30.98
N SER A 223 12.62 -30.75 30.33
CA SER A 223 13.33 -29.49 30.52
C SER A 223 13.51 -28.85 29.16
N TYR A 224 13.37 -27.51 29.06
CA TYR A 224 13.59 -26.82 27.80
C TYR A 224 14.23 -25.44 27.99
N LEU A 225 14.88 -24.97 26.92
CA LEU A 225 15.30 -23.57 26.75
C LEU A 225 14.78 -23.05 25.42
N THR A 226 14.30 -21.83 25.46
CA THR A 226 13.81 -21.09 24.27
C THR A 226 14.96 -20.31 23.64
N LYS A 227 15.12 -20.44 22.32
CA LYS A 227 16.17 -19.80 21.52
C LYS A 227 15.60 -19.29 20.19
N THR A 228 16.42 -18.56 19.45
CA THR A 228 16.07 -18.04 18.13
C THR A 228 16.77 -18.85 17.04
N LEU A 229 15.99 -19.36 16.10
CA LEU A 229 16.43 -19.83 14.79
C LEU A 229 16.42 -18.66 13.80
N SER A 230 17.49 -18.48 13.04
CA SER A 230 17.59 -17.52 11.94
C SER A 230 17.73 -18.22 10.60
N ILE A 231 17.10 -17.70 9.55
CA ILE A 231 17.28 -18.16 8.17
C ILE A 231 18.24 -17.19 7.48
N VAL A 232 19.42 -17.70 7.13
CA VAL A 232 20.49 -16.91 6.49
C VAL A 232 20.58 -17.21 5.00
N ASN A 233 21.28 -16.38 4.21
CA ASN A 233 21.52 -16.59 2.77
C ASN A 233 20.22 -16.83 1.96
N ALA A 234 19.10 -16.21 2.38
CA ALA A 234 17.77 -16.43 1.83
C ALA A 234 17.33 -15.39 0.81
N THR A 235 18.19 -14.43 0.46
CA THR A 235 17.87 -13.40 -0.55
C THR A 235 17.51 -14.04 -1.88
N PRO A 236 16.35 -13.71 -2.47
CA PRO A 236 15.94 -14.23 -3.76
C PRO A 236 16.86 -13.73 -4.89
N THR A 237 16.78 -14.37 -6.04
CA THR A 237 17.45 -13.91 -7.27
C THR A 237 16.41 -13.66 -8.36
N ILE A 238 16.70 -12.71 -9.24
CA ILE A 238 15.83 -12.37 -10.36
C ILE A 238 16.62 -12.33 -11.66
N SER A 239 15.93 -12.62 -12.77
CA SER A 239 16.45 -12.51 -14.14
C SER A 239 15.36 -11.86 -15.00
N PRO A 240 15.34 -10.52 -15.10
CA PRO A 240 14.32 -9.79 -15.83
C PRO A 240 14.69 -9.62 -17.30
N THR A 241 13.65 -9.43 -18.13
CA THR A 241 13.77 -9.02 -19.53
C THR A 241 12.86 -7.82 -19.80
N ALA A 242 13.26 -6.96 -20.72
CA ALA A 242 12.45 -5.88 -21.25
C ALA A 242 12.85 -5.62 -22.70
N VAL A 243 11.89 -5.54 -23.61
CA VAL A 243 12.12 -5.31 -25.04
C VAL A 243 11.00 -4.47 -25.65
N ASP A 244 11.31 -3.66 -26.65
CA ASP A 244 10.28 -3.03 -27.49
C ASP A 244 9.54 -4.08 -28.30
N VAL A 245 8.22 -3.96 -28.37
CA VAL A 245 7.35 -4.86 -29.14
C VAL A 245 6.39 -4.10 -30.06
N ASP A 246 6.47 -2.76 -30.11
CA ASP A 246 5.69 -1.99 -31.08
C ASP A 246 6.22 -2.25 -32.51
N ALA A 247 5.37 -2.83 -33.35
CA ALA A 247 5.75 -3.25 -34.69
C ALA A 247 6.21 -2.08 -35.57
N ASN A 248 5.61 -0.88 -35.41
CA ASN A 248 5.96 0.29 -36.21
C ASN A 248 7.31 0.86 -35.74
N MET A 249 7.53 0.90 -34.43
CA MET A 249 8.80 1.39 -33.89
C MET A 249 9.94 0.42 -34.20
N LEU A 250 9.70 -0.88 -34.16
CA LEU A 250 10.67 -1.90 -34.56
C LEU A 250 11.08 -1.77 -36.05
N LEU A 251 10.16 -1.42 -36.95
CA LEU A 251 10.49 -1.13 -38.37
C LEU A 251 11.42 0.10 -38.51
N LEU A 252 11.24 1.11 -37.64
CA LEU A 252 12.07 2.33 -37.68
C LEU A 252 13.42 2.14 -37.01
N THR A 253 13.45 1.41 -35.89
CA THR A 253 14.68 1.22 -35.09
C THR A 253 15.55 0.06 -35.58
N GLY A 254 14.91 -1.00 -36.08
CA GLY A 254 15.58 -2.28 -36.39
C GLY A 254 16.12 -3.03 -35.19
N ASP A 255 15.76 -2.63 -33.96
CA ASP A 255 16.37 -3.13 -32.73
C ASP A 255 15.41 -2.98 -31.54
N SER A 256 15.01 -4.11 -30.95
CA SER A 256 14.12 -4.15 -29.78
C SER A 256 14.76 -3.60 -28.49
N ASN A 257 16.04 -3.23 -28.51
CA ASN A 257 16.72 -2.56 -27.42
C ASN A 257 16.71 -1.02 -27.55
N LYS A 258 16.10 -0.49 -28.60
CA LYS A 258 15.90 0.94 -28.81
C LYS A 258 14.45 1.33 -28.59
N ILE A 259 14.22 2.24 -27.69
CA ILE A 259 12.90 2.73 -27.28
C ILE A 259 12.68 4.09 -27.89
N VAL A 260 11.67 4.24 -28.74
CA VAL A 260 11.25 5.53 -29.30
C VAL A 260 10.32 6.20 -28.29
N LYS A 261 10.80 7.28 -27.71
CA LYS A 261 10.07 8.03 -26.68
C LYS A 261 8.64 8.37 -27.12
N TYR A 262 7.65 8.07 -26.27
CA TYR A 262 6.22 8.28 -26.44
C TYR A 262 5.49 7.33 -27.43
N TYR A 263 6.20 6.40 -28.07
CA TYR A 263 5.59 5.53 -29.08
C TYR A 263 5.91 4.06 -28.88
N SER A 264 7.08 3.73 -28.33
CA SER A 264 7.43 2.34 -28.06
C SER A 264 6.62 1.74 -26.92
N ASP A 265 6.28 0.46 -27.07
CA ASP A 265 5.65 -0.38 -26.07
C ASP A 265 6.65 -1.40 -25.55
N ILE A 266 6.98 -1.34 -24.27
CA ILE A 266 7.93 -2.26 -23.64
C ILE A 266 7.19 -3.47 -23.08
N GLN A 267 7.45 -4.65 -23.63
CA GLN A 267 7.11 -5.92 -22.99
C GLN A 267 8.19 -6.25 -21.95
N TYR A 268 7.77 -6.55 -20.72
CA TYR A 268 8.66 -6.99 -19.67
C TYR A 268 8.24 -8.33 -19.08
N ALA A 269 9.23 -9.09 -18.58
CA ALA A 269 9.00 -10.30 -17.80
C ALA A 269 10.12 -10.45 -16.75
N ILE A 270 9.81 -11.09 -15.63
CA ILE A 270 10.75 -11.36 -14.56
C ILE A 270 10.67 -12.82 -14.13
N ASN A 271 11.79 -13.53 -14.23
CA ASN A 271 11.95 -14.84 -13.61
C ASN A 271 12.55 -14.64 -12.21
N ALA A 272 11.79 -15.04 -11.19
CA ALA A 272 12.18 -14.91 -9.80
C ALA A 272 12.38 -16.28 -9.17
N THR A 273 13.52 -16.49 -8.52
CA THR A 273 13.83 -17.70 -7.76
C THR A 273 13.99 -17.33 -6.29
N THR A 274 13.05 -17.79 -5.48
CA THR A 274 13.11 -17.67 -4.02
C THR A 274 13.92 -18.82 -3.42
N LYS A 275 14.46 -18.61 -2.23
CA LYS A 275 15.32 -19.58 -1.56
C LYS A 275 14.70 -20.11 -0.29
N LYS A 276 15.13 -21.33 0.12
CA LYS A 276 14.86 -21.91 1.44
C LYS A 276 13.36 -21.95 1.80
N GLY A 277 12.50 -22.30 0.83
CA GLY A 277 11.06 -22.47 1.03
C GLY A 277 10.24 -21.16 1.04
N ALA A 278 10.85 -19.99 0.87
CA ALA A 278 10.09 -18.74 0.67
C ALA A 278 9.32 -18.76 -0.66
N THR A 279 8.30 -17.94 -0.77
CA THR A 279 7.53 -17.69 -2.00
C THR A 279 7.62 -16.21 -2.39
N VAL A 280 7.35 -15.87 -3.63
CA VAL A 280 7.25 -14.46 -4.03
C VAL A 280 6.00 -13.86 -3.38
N LYS A 281 6.18 -12.77 -2.66
CA LYS A 281 5.11 -11.99 -2.01
C LYS A 281 4.59 -10.87 -2.89
N SER A 282 5.48 -10.17 -3.59
CA SER A 282 5.09 -9.06 -4.45
C SER A 282 6.13 -8.76 -5.51
N TYR A 283 5.64 -8.21 -6.61
CA TYR A 283 6.40 -7.59 -7.69
C TYR A 283 6.21 -6.08 -7.65
N ASP A 284 7.22 -5.34 -8.06
CA ASP A 284 7.20 -3.89 -8.21
C ASP A 284 8.11 -3.53 -9.38
N ILE A 285 7.50 -3.31 -10.54
CA ILE A 285 8.19 -3.03 -11.78
C ILE A 285 7.84 -1.62 -12.24
N THR A 286 8.84 -0.81 -12.60
CA THR A 286 8.63 0.58 -13.00
C THR A 286 9.36 0.91 -14.29
N CYS A 287 8.73 1.76 -15.12
CA CYS A 287 9.34 2.39 -16.30
C CYS A 287 8.90 3.86 -16.33
N GLY A 288 9.79 4.79 -15.98
CA GLY A 288 9.42 6.19 -15.80
C GLY A 288 8.33 6.36 -14.76
N SER A 289 7.20 6.96 -15.13
CA SER A 289 6.03 7.12 -14.25
C SER A 289 5.10 5.91 -14.21
N GLN A 290 5.28 4.94 -15.09
CA GLN A 290 4.44 3.75 -15.17
C GLN A 290 4.91 2.69 -14.17
N ARG A 291 3.96 1.95 -13.58
CA ARG A 291 4.23 0.92 -12.57
C ARG A 291 3.32 -0.29 -12.74
N SER A 292 3.85 -1.47 -12.43
CA SER A 292 3.13 -2.74 -12.43
C SER A 292 3.51 -3.59 -11.23
N ASN A 293 2.59 -4.44 -10.80
CA ASN A 293 2.79 -5.44 -9.74
C ASN A 293 2.68 -6.90 -10.28
N ALA A 294 2.71 -7.07 -11.59
CA ALA A 294 2.66 -8.37 -12.25
C ALA A 294 4.05 -8.85 -12.65
N ALA A 295 4.26 -10.17 -12.71
CA ALA A 295 5.53 -10.77 -13.12
C ALA A 295 5.85 -10.54 -14.61
N SER A 296 4.87 -10.22 -15.43
CA SER A 296 5.02 -9.88 -16.84
C SER A 296 3.90 -8.93 -17.27
N GLY A 297 4.14 -8.17 -18.33
CA GLY A 297 3.17 -7.23 -18.86
C GLY A 297 3.79 -6.27 -19.86
N TYR A 298 3.13 -5.11 -20.02
CA TYR A 298 3.52 -4.08 -20.97
C TYR A 298 3.50 -2.69 -20.31
N PHE A 299 4.42 -1.84 -20.73
CA PHE A 299 4.38 -0.40 -20.56
C PHE A 299 4.16 0.22 -21.91
N TYR A 300 3.05 0.94 -22.07
CA TYR A 300 2.64 1.49 -23.36
C TYR A 300 3.11 2.93 -23.52
N ASN A 301 3.50 3.31 -24.76
CA ASN A 301 3.86 4.67 -25.10
C ASN A 301 4.88 5.27 -24.13
N THR A 302 5.95 4.55 -23.86
CA THR A 302 6.91 4.89 -22.79
C THR A 302 7.70 6.15 -23.11
N ASP A 303 8.00 6.90 -22.07
CA ASP A 303 8.88 8.09 -22.14
C ASP A 303 10.29 7.82 -21.56
N ASN A 304 10.51 6.59 -21.12
CA ASN A 304 11.74 6.15 -20.46
C ASN A 304 12.21 4.81 -21.06
N ALA A 305 13.51 4.59 -21.04
CA ALA A 305 14.15 3.37 -21.51
C ALA A 305 14.79 2.52 -20.39
N ILE A 306 14.54 2.88 -19.12
CA ILE A 306 15.04 2.19 -17.95
C ILE A 306 13.87 1.48 -17.28
N VAL A 307 13.94 0.15 -17.19
CA VAL A 307 12.94 -0.66 -16.48
C VAL A 307 13.58 -1.20 -15.22
N SER A 308 13.06 -0.81 -14.06
CA SER A 308 13.52 -1.26 -12.75
C SER A 308 12.61 -2.34 -12.22
N PHE A 309 13.20 -3.43 -11.74
CA PHE A 309 12.53 -4.61 -11.24
C PHE A 309 12.86 -4.79 -9.77
N LYS A 310 11.85 -5.04 -8.97
CA LYS A 310 11.97 -5.37 -7.56
C LYS A 310 11.00 -6.48 -7.21
N ILE A 311 11.48 -7.50 -6.50
CA ILE A 311 10.61 -8.48 -5.85
C ILE A 311 10.82 -8.44 -4.34
N THR A 312 9.78 -8.82 -3.63
CA THR A 312 9.85 -9.12 -2.19
C THR A 312 9.37 -10.54 -1.98
N ASP A 313 10.13 -11.35 -1.25
CA ASP A 313 9.71 -12.70 -0.88
C ASP A 313 8.80 -12.71 0.37
N SER A 314 8.30 -13.88 0.75
CA SER A 314 7.42 -14.05 1.92
C SER A 314 8.09 -13.72 3.25
N ARG A 315 9.42 -13.78 3.33
CA ARG A 315 10.23 -13.37 4.49
C ARG A 315 10.51 -11.88 4.54
N GLY A 316 10.20 -11.13 3.46
CA GLY A 316 10.51 -9.71 3.33
C GLY A 316 11.88 -9.42 2.72
N ASN A 317 12.62 -10.43 2.25
CA ASN A 317 13.88 -10.20 1.53
C ASN A 317 13.60 -9.65 0.13
N ILE A 318 14.47 -8.75 -0.33
CA ILE A 318 14.29 -8.01 -1.57
C ILE A 318 15.42 -8.37 -2.55
N ALA A 319 15.05 -8.55 -3.83
CA ALA A 319 15.98 -8.52 -4.94
C ALA A 319 15.57 -7.43 -5.92
N THR A 320 16.56 -6.71 -6.45
CA THR A 320 16.36 -5.64 -7.42
C THR A 320 17.30 -5.80 -8.59
N GLU A 321 16.85 -5.46 -9.79
CA GLU A 321 17.66 -5.37 -10.99
C GLU A 321 17.10 -4.31 -11.93
N THR A 322 17.93 -3.81 -12.84
CA THR A 322 17.53 -2.78 -13.79
C THR A 322 17.96 -3.19 -15.19
N VAL A 323 17.01 -3.15 -16.12
CA VAL A 323 17.28 -3.34 -17.55
C VAL A 323 17.34 -1.97 -18.21
N ASN A 324 18.50 -1.62 -18.75
CA ASN A 324 18.72 -0.37 -19.46
C ASN A 324 18.59 -0.60 -20.97
N LYS A 325 17.79 0.22 -21.63
CA LYS A 325 17.63 0.28 -23.08
C LYS A 325 18.14 1.61 -23.61
N THR A 326 18.30 1.72 -24.93
CA THR A 326 18.71 2.97 -25.58
C THR A 326 17.48 3.82 -25.90
N LEU A 327 17.38 5.01 -25.32
CA LEU A 327 16.29 5.93 -25.61
C LEU A 327 16.57 6.71 -26.91
N VAL A 328 15.72 6.56 -27.92
CA VAL A 328 15.61 7.50 -29.03
C VAL A 328 14.76 8.68 -28.54
N ASN A 329 15.41 9.78 -28.22
CA ASN A 329 14.75 10.95 -27.62
C ASN A 329 13.93 11.72 -28.67
N TYR A 330 12.86 11.06 -29.18
CA TYR A 330 11.95 11.64 -30.15
C TYR A 330 11.28 12.90 -29.61
N ILE A 331 11.22 13.92 -30.45
CA ILE A 331 10.52 15.18 -30.19
C ILE A 331 9.18 15.11 -30.92
N LYS A 332 8.07 15.21 -30.19
CA LYS A 332 6.73 15.15 -30.77
C LYS A 332 6.55 16.21 -31.85
N LEU A 333 6.15 15.76 -33.04
CA LEU A 333 5.83 16.65 -34.15
C LEU A 333 4.72 17.60 -33.75
N SER A 334 4.84 18.87 -34.14
CA SER A 334 3.77 19.85 -34.00
C SER A 334 3.68 20.71 -35.27
N CYS A 335 2.52 21.31 -35.52
CA CYS A 335 2.29 22.17 -36.69
C CYS A 335 1.48 23.41 -36.28
N GLY A 336 2.13 24.55 -36.29
CA GLY A 336 1.54 25.87 -36.13
C GLY A 336 1.42 26.61 -37.48
N LEU A 337 0.40 27.45 -37.61
CA LEU A 337 0.21 28.30 -38.76
C LEU A 337 -0.01 29.74 -38.29
N ASP A 338 0.91 30.63 -38.65
CA ASP A 338 0.80 32.07 -38.36
C ASP A 338 0.73 32.83 -39.66
N ILE A 339 -0.34 33.60 -39.83
CA ILE A 339 -0.58 34.39 -41.03
C ILE A 339 -0.40 35.88 -40.67
N ALA A 340 0.50 36.56 -41.40
CA ALA A 340 0.67 38.00 -41.29
C ALA A 340 -0.56 38.72 -41.83
N ALA A 341 -0.78 39.97 -41.40
CA ALA A 341 -1.82 40.81 -41.96
C ALA A 341 -1.63 40.90 -43.47
N PRO A 342 -2.72 40.80 -44.24
CA PRO A 342 -2.67 40.90 -45.70
C PRO A 342 -2.11 42.26 -46.15
N THR A 343 -1.35 42.24 -47.22
CA THR A 343 -0.83 43.47 -47.84
C THR A 343 -1.81 44.02 -48.85
N THR A 344 -1.77 45.32 -49.09
CA THR A 344 -2.69 46.04 -50.00
C THR A 344 -2.55 45.63 -51.47
N ASP A 345 -1.45 44.93 -51.83
CA ASP A 345 -1.19 44.43 -53.17
C ASP A 345 -1.67 42.96 -53.39
N GLY A 346 -2.57 42.50 -52.51
CA GLY A 346 -3.17 41.15 -52.64
C GLY A 346 -2.20 40.02 -52.30
N LYS A 347 -1.15 40.27 -51.50
CA LYS A 347 -0.26 39.24 -50.99
C LYS A 347 -0.69 38.73 -49.63
N ILE A 348 -0.54 37.42 -49.40
CA ILE A 348 -0.73 36.78 -48.11
C ILE A 348 0.60 36.09 -47.74
N ASN A 349 1.19 36.52 -46.63
CA ASN A 349 2.41 35.96 -46.10
C ASN A 349 2.08 35.14 -44.85
N PHE A 350 2.59 33.92 -44.75
CA PHE A 350 2.39 33.09 -43.60
C PHE A 350 3.60 32.25 -43.28
N THR A 351 3.68 31.81 -42.03
CA THR A 351 4.73 30.93 -41.52
C THR A 351 4.09 29.66 -40.99
N ILE A 352 4.66 28.54 -41.36
CA ILE A 352 4.35 27.22 -40.78
C ILE A 352 5.53 26.84 -39.91
N ASN A 353 5.30 26.54 -38.64
CA ASN A 353 6.36 26.25 -37.67
C ASN A 353 5.95 25.09 -36.75
N GLY A 354 6.93 24.51 -36.10
CA GLY A 354 6.66 23.45 -35.13
C GLY A 354 7.91 22.75 -34.64
N ASN A 355 7.68 21.79 -33.77
CA ASN A 355 8.73 20.89 -33.30
C ASN A 355 8.93 19.74 -34.27
N TYR A 356 10.16 19.25 -34.41
CA TYR A 356 10.50 18.13 -35.27
C TYR A 356 11.76 17.41 -34.78
N PHE A 357 11.72 16.10 -34.72
CA PHE A 357 12.87 15.26 -34.45
C PHE A 357 13.66 15.01 -35.74
N SER A 358 14.83 15.63 -35.89
CA SER A 358 15.68 15.53 -37.08
C SER A 358 16.69 14.38 -37.01
N GLY A 359 16.59 13.47 -36.03
CA GLY A 359 17.53 12.38 -35.80
C GLY A 359 17.18 11.10 -36.56
N SER A 360 18.03 10.08 -36.33
CA SER A 360 17.80 8.71 -36.76
C SER A 360 17.11 7.90 -35.66
N PHE A 361 16.20 7.04 -36.06
CA PHE A 361 15.60 6.02 -35.16
C PHE A 361 16.55 4.83 -34.96
N GLY A 362 17.42 4.60 -35.90
CA GLY A 362 18.36 3.47 -35.94
C GLY A 362 18.48 2.91 -37.34
N ALA A 363 17.54 2.10 -37.80
CA ALA A 363 17.50 1.62 -39.18
C ALA A 363 17.05 2.71 -40.18
N THR A 364 16.26 3.68 -39.72
CA THR A 364 15.68 4.72 -40.57
C THR A 364 15.91 6.11 -39.97
N SER A 365 16.32 7.07 -40.81
CA SER A 365 16.33 8.50 -40.43
C SER A 365 14.93 9.10 -40.57
N ASN A 366 14.59 10.02 -39.68
CA ASN A 366 13.34 10.74 -39.82
C ASN A 366 13.34 11.68 -41.02
N SER A 367 12.18 11.99 -41.57
CA SER A 367 12.00 12.91 -42.68
C SER A 367 10.80 13.81 -42.40
N LEU A 368 10.89 15.08 -42.79
CA LEU A 368 9.83 16.07 -42.60
C LEU A 368 9.25 16.49 -43.93
N THR A 369 7.92 16.44 -44.03
CA THR A 369 7.17 17.08 -45.10
C THR A 369 6.25 18.11 -44.50
N VAL A 370 6.32 19.34 -45.01
CA VAL A 370 5.44 20.45 -44.58
C VAL A 370 4.62 20.89 -45.76
N GLN A 371 3.31 21.05 -45.55
CA GLN A 371 2.35 21.39 -46.60
C GLN A 371 1.33 22.37 -46.10
N TYR A 372 0.75 23.13 -47.04
CA TYR A 372 -0.43 23.95 -46.80
C TYR A 372 -1.48 23.71 -47.86
N ARG A 373 -2.72 24.10 -47.57
CA ARG A 373 -3.82 24.24 -48.49
C ARG A 373 -4.71 25.40 -48.07
N TYR A 374 -5.53 25.88 -48.97
CA TYR A 374 -6.53 26.90 -48.64
C TYR A 374 -7.82 26.68 -49.44
N ASN A 375 -8.87 27.28 -48.95
CA ASN A 375 -10.15 27.44 -49.66
C ASN A 375 -10.51 28.91 -49.80
N THR A 376 -11.46 29.22 -50.70
CA THR A 376 -11.98 30.54 -50.96
C THR A 376 -13.44 30.59 -50.54
N ASN A 377 -13.81 31.59 -49.71
CA ASN A 377 -15.19 31.85 -49.26
C ASN A 377 -15.88 30.62 -48.62
N GLY A 378 -15.13 29.77 -47.93
CA GLY A 378 -15.66 28.57 -47.27
C GLY A 378 -15.98 27.41 -48.21
N GLY A 379 -15.51 27.45 -49.47
CA GLY A 379 -15.62 26.34 -50.42
C GLY A 379 -14.67 25.19 -50.10
N GLU A 380 -14.54 24.25 -51.06
CA GLU A 380 -13.64 23.10 -50.93
C GLU A 380 -12.17 23.52 -50.89
N TYR A 381 -11.36 22.78 -50.09
CA TYR A 381 -9.93 23.01 -50.04
C TYR A 381 -9.25 22.54 -51.34
N GLY A 382 -8.30 23.34 -51.80
CA GLY A 382 -7.37 22.90 -52.86
C GLY A 382 -6.45 21.76 -52.42
N ALA A 383 -5.64 21.29 -53.36
CA ALA A 383 -4.65 20.28 -53.08
C ALA A 383 -3.57 20.77 -52.07
N TRP A 384 -2.93 19.85 -51.39
CA TRP A 384 -1.80 20.16 -50.51
C TRP A 384 -0.56 20.56 -51.33
N VAL A 385 0.03 21.69 -50.95
CA VAL A 385 1.23 22.27 -51.58
C VAL A 385 2.42 22.14 -50.64
N ASN A 386 3.54 21.63 -51.14
CA ASN A 386 4.76 21.47 -50.36
C ASN A 386 5.43 22.81 -50.03
N VAL A 387 6.00 22.88 -48.84
CA VAL A 387 6.82 23.97 -48.36
C VAL A 387 8.18 23.46 -47.98
N SER A 388 9.26 24.12 -48.33
CA SER A 388 10.62 23.79 -47.92
C SER A 388 10.95 24.50 -46.62
N PRO A 389 10.93 23.84 -45.46
CA PRO A 389 11.24 24.48 -44.19
C PRO A 389 12.72 24.53 -43.92
N THR A 390 13.19 25.48 -43.14
CA THR A 390 14.47 25.45 -42.45
C THR A 390 14.31 24.70 -41.15
N ILE A 391 15.22 23.74 -40.88
CA ILE A 391 15.23 22.91 -39.67
C ILE A 391 16.40 23.34 -38.80
N SER A 392 16.17 23.60 -37.52
CA SER A 392 17.20 23.95 -36.54
C SER A 392 16.76 23.55 -35.13
N ASN A 393 17.70 22.92 -34.37
CA ASN A 393 17.54 22.64 -32.95
C ASN A 393 16.20 22.02 -32.53
N GLY A 394 15.74 20.99 -33.26
CA GLY A 394 14.50 20.29 -32.93
C GLY A 394 13.21 21.06 -33.31
N THR A 395 13.34 22.11 -34.14
CA THR A 395 12.21 22.91 -34.65
C THR A 395 12.32 23.06 -36.16
N TYR A 396 11.23 23.44 -36.80
CA TYR A 396 11.23 23.82 -38.20
C TYR A 396 10.42 25.10 -38.44
N LYS A 397 10.75 25.82 -39.51
CA LYS A 397 10.05 27.03 -39.94
C LYS A 397 10.04 27.09 -41.47
N GLY A 398 8.85 27.13 -42.05
CA GLY A 398 8.62 27.39 -43.49
C GLY A 398 7.90 28.70 -43.68
N THR A 399 8.39 29.57 -44.53
CA THR A 399 7.76 30.86 -44.86
C THR A 399 7.23 30.80 -46.28
N VAL A 400 6.00 31.27 -46.49
CA VAL A 400 5.32 31.26 -47.78
C VAL A 400 4.81 32.66 -48.05
N SER A 401 5.01 33.14 -49.27
CA SER A 401 4.43 34.40 -49.77
C SER A 401 3.64 34.08 -51.03
N LEU A 402 2.36 34.32 -50.99
CA LEU A 402 1.44 34.10 -52.10
C LEU A 402 0.87 35.46 -52.58
N ALA A 403 0.69 35.61 -53.90
CA ALA A 403 0.21 36.83 -54.51
C ALA A 403 -1.09 36.57 -55.31
N ASN A 404 -1.68 37.62 -55.83
CA ASN A 404 -2.86 37.62 -56.70
C ASN A 404 -4.15 37.15 -56.00
N PHE A 405 -4.30 37.39 -54.72
CA PHE A 405 -5.54 37.13 -54.01
C PHE A 405 -6.53 38.27 -54.24
N ASN A 406 -7.80 37.91 -54.50
CA ASN A 406 -8.84 38.88 -54.64
C ASN A 406 -9.26 39.39 -53.25
N TYR A 407 -9.14 40.72 -53.04
CA TYR A 407 -9.45 41.36 -51.76
C TYR A 407 -10.93 41.27 -51.36
N LEU A 408 -11.83 40.92 -52.27
CA LEU A 408 -13.26 40.74 -51.98
C LEU A 408 -13.56 39.35 -51.39
N ASN A 409 -12.63 38.43 -51.44
CA ASN A 409 -12.78 37.09 -50.94
C ASN A 409 -12.16 36.91 -49.55
N SER A 410 -12.66 35.93 -48.83
CA SER A 410 -12.02 35.37 -47.65
C SER A 410 -11.27 34.07 -48.01
N TYR A 411 -10.13 33.86 -47.37
CA TYR A 411 -9.32 32.67 -47.63
C TYR A 411 -9.04 31.98 -46.31
N THR A 412 -9.39 30.68 -46.21
CA THR A 412 -9.12 29.87 -45.02
C THR A 412 -7.97 28.94 -45.31
N PHE A 413 -6.88 29.10 -44.56
CA PHE A 413 -5.67 28.29 -44.69
C PHE A 413 -5.63 27.21 -43.65
N GLN A 414 -5.02 26.09 -43.99
CA GLN A 414 -4.66 24.98 -43.14
C GLN A 414 -3.27 24.52 -43.51
N ALA A 415 -2.46 24.17 -42.51
CA ALA A 415 -1.14 23.55 -42.72
C ALA A 415 -1.12 22.16 -42.14
N ARG A 416 -0.19 21.31 -42.60
CA ARG A 416 0.15 20.06 -41.99
C ARG A 416 1.65 19.79 -42.04
N ALA A 417 2.12 19.06 -41.05
CA ALA A 417 3.46 18.48 -41.01
C ALA A 417 3.34 16.95 -40.90
N LEU A 418 4.19 16.27 -41.62
CA LEU A 418 4.26 14.80 -41.64
C LEU A 418 5.69 14.39 -41.36
N ASP A 419 5.86 13.39 -40.49
CA ASP A 419 7.14 12.70 -40.34
C ASP A 419 6.98 11.17 -40.49
N LYS A 420 7.96 10.38 -40.13
CA LYS A 420 7.92 8.92 -40.24
C LYS A 420 6.91 8.24 -39.29
N ILE A 421 6.49 8.95 -38.23
CA ILE A 421 5.62 8.41 -37.20
C ILE A 421 4.19 8.95 -37.34
N THR A 422 4.01 10.25 -37.60
CA THR A 422 2.70 10.90 -37.47
C THR A 422 2.48 12.03 -38.46
N THR A 423 1.25 12.43 -38.60
CA THR A 423 0.80 13.63 -39.34
C THR A 423 0.05 14.52 -38.38
N ILE A 424 0.41 15.79 -38.32
CA ILE A 424 -0.24 16.81 -37.51
C ILE A 424 -0.72 17.94 -38.39
N GLU A 425 -1.99 18.29 -38.25
CA GLU A 425 -2.59 19.45 -38.94
C GLU A 425 -2.69 20.64 -37.98
N SER A 426 -2.51 21.85 -38.51
CA SER A 426 -2.72 23.09 -37.76
C SER A 426 -4.20 23.42 -37.57
N ALA A 427 -4.51 24.27 -36.62
CA ALA A 427 -5.80 25.00 -36.64
C ALA A 427 -5.94 25.79 -37.95
N THR A 428 -7.16 25.91 -38.41
CA THR A 428 -7.46 26.77 -39.59
C THR A 428 -7.35 28.26 -39.26
N LYS A 429 -6.85 29.04 -40.21
CA LYS A 429 -6.78 30.50 -40.10
C LYS A 429 -7.46 31.17 -41.29
N THR A 430 -8.41 32.04 -41.04
CA THR A 430 -9.13 32.75 -42.09
C THR A 430 -8.66 34.19 -42.16
N VAL A 431 -8.35 34.64 -43.36
CA VAL A 431 -7.93 36.01 -43.65
C VAL A 431 -8.73 36.56 -44.80
N LYS A 432 -8.87 37.87 -44.81
CA LYS A 432 -9.33 38.66 -45.98
C LYS A 432 -8.15 39.49 -46.46
N THR A 433 -8.01 39.66 -47.77
CA THR A 433 -6.89 40.38 -48.36
C THR A 433 -7.10 41.91 -48.36
N ALA A 434 -8.30 42.37 -48.12
CA ALA A 434 -8.57 43.80 -47.90
C ALA A 434 -9.21 44.00 -46.52
N PRO A 435 -8.84 45.00 -45.76
CA PRO A 435 -9.57 45.37 -44.56
C PRO A 435 -10.98 45.84 -44.97
N ILE A 436 -11.99 45.45 -44.21
CA ILE A 436 -13.35 45.94 -44.35
C ILE A 436 -13.37 47.47 -44.11
N PHE A 437 -12.47 47.94 -43.26
CA PHE A 437 -12.26 49.33 -42.94
C PHE A 437 -10.80 49.72 -43.21
N ASP A 438 -10.59 50.72 -44.04
CA ASP A 438 -9.28 51.30 -44.30
C ASP A 438 -9.26 52.75 -43.79
N TRP A 439 -8.35 53.05 -42.85
CA TRP A 439 -8.13 54.35 -42.25
C TRP A 439 -6.90 54.99 -42.88
N GLY A 440 -7.09 55.77 -43.88
CA GLY A 440 -6.06 56.67 -44.42
C GLY A 440 -5.81 57.86 -43.50
N LYS A 441 -4.75 58.62 -43.76
CA LYS A 441 -4.40 59.80 -42.97
C LYS A 441 -5.55 60.86 -43.00
N ASN A 442 -6.31 60.85 -44.07
CA ASN A 442 -7.40 61.83 -44.31
C ASN A 442 -8.75 61.18 -44.65
N ASP A 443 -8.80 59.85 -44.79
CA ASP A 443 -9.96 59.13 -45.31
C ASP A 443 -10.29 57.89 -44.46
N PHE A 444 -11.60 57.64 -44.33
CA PHE A 444 -12.14 56.38 -43.84
C PHE A 444 -12.83 55.67 -44.99
N ASN A 445 -12.23 54.64 -45.53
CA ASN A 445 -12.78 53.89 -46.65
C ASN A 445 -13.45 52.60 -46.16
N VAL A 446 -14.72 52.42 -46.55
CA VAL A 446 -15.44 51.14 -46.39
C VAL A 446 -15.46 50.45 -47.74
N ASN A 447 -14.68 49.41 -47.94
CA ASN A 447 -14.69 48.63 -49.18
C ASN A 447 -15.90 47.68 -49.18
N GLY A 448 -16.98 48.21 -49.73
CA GLY A 448 -18.25 47.51 -49.83
C GLY A 448 -19.41 48.26 -49.25
N THR A 449 -20.42 47.60 -48.78
CA THR A 449 -21.63 48.13 -48.20
C THR A 449 -21.56 48.13 -46.68
N LEU A 450 -21.74 49.28 -46.02
CA LEU A 450 -21.94 49.35 -44.59
C LEU A 450 -23.36 48.91 -44.26
N GLY A 451 -23.57 47.65 -43.97
CA GLY A 451 -24.86 47.11 -43.54
C GLY A 451 -25.01 47.18 -42.02
N MET A 452 -26.10 47.75 -41.54
CA MET A 452 -26.41 47.74 -40.13
C MET A 452 -27.26 46.52 -39.78
N ALA A 453 -26.63 45.61 -39.04
CA ALA A 453 -27.21 44.48 -38.28
C ALA A 453 -28.54 43.91 -38.79
N GLY A 454 -28.56 43.20 -39.89
CA GLY A 454 -29.63 42.28 -40.28
C GLY A 454 -30.96 42.96 -40.72
N LYS A 455 -31.00 44.29 -40.89
CA LYS A 455 -32.23 45.06 -41.16
C LYS A 455 -32.25 45.73 -42.53
N GLY A 456 -31.27 45.53 -43.40
CA GLY A 456 -31.24 46.06 -44.77
C GLY A 456 -31.06 47.57 -44.88
N THR A 457 -30.70 48.26 -43.79
CA THR A 457 -30.34 49.69 -43.83
C THR A 457 -28.89 49.83 -44.27
N VAL A 458 -28.60 50.63 -45.23
CA VAL A 458 -27.27 50.76 -45.81
C VAL A 458 -26.85 52.21 -46.03
N LEU A 459 -25.53 52.45 -45.91
CA LEU A 459 -24.87 53.65 -46.37
C LEU A 459 -23.89 53.21 -47.47
N ARG A 460 -24.09 53.67 -48.70
CA ARG A 460 -23.26 53.27 -49.84
C ARG A 460 -23.07 54.39 -50.86
N HIS A 461 -22.05 54.29 -51.62
CA HIS A 461 -21.86 55.03 -52.84
C HIS A 461 -22.71 54.41 -53.96
N SER A 462 -23.46 55.23 -54.68
CA SER A 462 -24.18 54.76 -55.84
C SER A 462 -23.22 54.67 -57.03
N THR A 463 -23.11 53.51 -57.63
CA THR A 463 -22.25 53.29 -58.80
C THR A 463 -22.75 53.85 -60.07
N SER A 464 -24.04 54.28 -60.13
CA SER A 464 -24.68 54.81 -61.32
C SER A 464 -24.60 56.33 -61.45
N ASN A 465 -24.41 57.06 -60.36
CA ASN A 465 -24.50 58.54 -60.38
C ASN A 465 -23.59 59.24 -59.33
N ASN A 466 -22.63 58.57 -58.74
CA ASN A 466 -21.73 59.15 -57.74
C ASN A 466 -22.38 59.75 -56.48
N ASN A 467 -23.62 59.42 -56.18
CA ASN A 467 -24.31 59.93 -55.01
C ASN A 467 -24.08 59.07 -53.78
N LEU A 468 -24.05 59.68 -52.58
CA LEU A 468 -24.19 58.99 -51.33
C LEU A 468 -25.62 58.54 -51.14
N VAL A 469 -25.86 57.26 -50.99
CA VAL A 469 -27.17 56.67 -50.72
C VAL A 469 -27.22 56.20 -49.24
N ILE A 470 -28.16 56.79 -48.51
CA ILE A 470 -28.60 56.34 -47.22
C ILE A 470 -29.96 55.70 -47.39
N SER A 471 -30.10 54.42 -47.23
CA SER A 471 -31.40 53.73 -47.41
C SER A 471 -31.79 52.96 -46.16
N ALA A 472 -33.09 53.04 -45.82
CA ALA A 472 -33.68 52.14 -44.81
C ALA A 472 -34.25 50.88 -45.48
N ASN A 473 -34.40 49.79 -44.73
CA ASN A 473 -35.08 48.59 -45.20
C ASN A 473 -36.52 48.95 -45.59
N SER A 474 -37.05 48.29 -46.61
CA SER A 474 -38.44 48.47 -47.10
C SER A 474 -39.51 48.22 -46.01
N ALA A 475 -39.18 47.58 -44.95
CA ALA A 475 -40.04 47.38 -43.78
C ALA A 475 -39.98 48.50 -42.75
N ASN A 476 -39.05 49.48 -42.91
CA ASN A 476 -38.93 50.60 -41.98
C ASN A 476 -39.74 51.79 -42.46
N ASP A 477 -40.28 52.58 -41.54
CA ASP A 477 -41.10 53.72 -41.84
C ASP A 477 -40.34 54.95 -42.37
N GLY A 478 -39.01 54.99 -42.16
CA GLY A 478 -38.20 56.10 -42.64
C GLY A 478 -36.73 56.05 -42.18
N ILE A 479 -35.99 57.10 -42.58
CA ILE A 479 -34.63 57.40 -42.13
C ILE A 479 -34.71 58.51 -41.09
N PHE A 480 -34.19 58.25 -39.91
CA PHE A 480 -34.22 59.14 -38.75
C PHE A 480 -32.84 59.74 -38.51
N LEU A 481 -32.70 61.03 -38.54
CA LEU A 481 -31.53 61.78 -38.13
C LEU A 481 -31.78 62.31 -36.71
N ARG A 482 -31.15 61.76 -35.71
CA ARG A 482 -31.44 62.11 -34.32
C ARG A 482 -30.20 62.71 -33.65
N PRO A 483 -30.10 64.00 -33.49
CA PRO A 483 -28.92 64.63 -32.85
C PRO A 483 -28.82 64.35 -31.37
N GLY A 484 -29.89 63.93 -30.70
CA GLY A 484 -29.94 63.59 -29.29
C GLY A 484 -29.65 62.11 -28.95
N GLY A 485 -29.19 61.22 -29.91
CA GLY A 485 -28.93 59.79 -29.75
C GLY A 485 -30.07 58.91 -30.28
N THR A 486 -29.85 57.59 -30.31
CA THR A 486 -30.70 56.57 -30.97
C THR A 486 -32.13 56.51 -30.43
N ASP A 487 -32.31 56.75 -29.15
CA ASP A 487 -33.60 56.62 -28.47
C ASP A 487 -34.27 57.98 -28.17
N ASN A 488 -33.66 59.07 -28.62
CA ASN A 488 -34.21 60.46 -28.40
C ASN A 488 -34.76 61.06 -29.70
N SER A 489 -36.05 61.23 -29.75
CA SER A 489 -36.74 61.83 -30.89
C SER A 489 -36.78 63.36 -30.89
N THR A 490 -36.28 64.03 -29.84
CA THR A 490 -36.19 65.46 -29.72
C THR A 490 -35.25 66.04 -30.79
N GLY A 491 -35.74 66.97 -31.64
CA GLY A 491 -34.94 67.56 -32.69
C GLY A 491 -34.65 66.64 -33.89
N GLN A 492 -35.32 65.49 -34.02
CA GLN A 492 -35.12 64.58 -35.15
C GLN A 492 -35.62 65.11 -36.47
N THR A 493 -34.94 64.73 -37.55
CA THR A 493 -35.47 64.85 -38.93
C THR A 493 -35.79 63.45 -39.44
N VAL A 494 -36.96 63.23 -39.97
CA VAL A 494 -37.41 61.91 -40.47
C VAL A 494 -37.75 62.02 -41.95
N PHE A 495 -37.15 61.15 -42.78
CA PHE A 495 -37.54 60.94 -44.16
C PHE A 495 -38.41 59.69 -44.24
N TYR A 496 -39.68 59.83 -44.36
CA TYR A 496 -40.63 58.71 -44.40
C TYR A 496 -40.60 57.96 -45.73
N LYS A 497 -40.98 56.74 -45.75
CA LYS A 497 -41.18 55.92 -46.96
C LYS A 497 -42.19 56.50 -47.89
N SER A 498 -43.16 57.26 -47.41
CA SER A 498 -44.17 58.02 -48.19
C SER A 498 -43.60 59.19 -49.03
N GLY A 499 -42.32 59.51 -48.86
CA GLY A 499 -41.70 60.70 -49.43
C GLY A 499 -41.86 61.98 -48.60
N ASN A 500 -42.59 61.91 -47.49
CA ASN A 500 -42.71 63.02 -46.56
C ASN A 500 -41.45 63.22 -45.73
N VAL A 501 -41.14 64.46 -45.34
CA VAL A 501 -40.09 64.84 -44.43
C VAL A 501 -40.68 65.54 -43.21
N SER A 502 -40.35 65.06 -42.01
CA SER A 502 -40.69 65.71 -40.75
C SER A 502 -39.41 66.24 -40.10
N ILE A 503 -39.40 67.47 -39.68
CA ILE A 503 -38.32 68.15 -39.00
C ILE A 503 -38.87 68.69 -37.68
N ALA A 504 -38.35 68.21 -36.56
CA ALA A 504 -38.70 68.72 -35.24
C ALA A 504 -37.84 69.95 -34.93
N GLY A 505 -38.33 71.10 -35.30
CA GLY A 505 -37.65 72.38 -35.11
C GLY A 505 -37.85 73.29 -36.30
N ASN A 506 -37.12 74.39 -36.32
CA ASN A 506 -37.22 75.37 -37.39
C ASN A 506 -36.35 74.97 -38.59
N LEU A 507 -36.95 74.97 -39.79
CA LEU A 507 -36.23 74.87 -41.04
C LEU A 507 -35.89 76.26 -41.53
N THR A 508 -34.61 76.61 -41.60
CA THR A 508 -34.13 77.86 -42.17
C THR A 508 -33.61 77.60 -43.58
N ALA A 509 -34.24 78.24 -44.59
CA ALA A 509 -33.77 78.12 -45.96
C ALA A 509 -34.03 79.46 -46.69
N ASN A 510 -33.22 79.74 -47.70
CA ASN A 510 -33.34 80.95 -48.50
C ASN A 510 -34.61 80.92 -49.43
N GLY A 511 -35.31 79.85 -49.42
CA GLY A 511 -36.54 79.63 -50.15
C GLY A 511 -37.02 78.19 -50.13
N TYR A 512 -38.30 77.96 -50.17
CA TYR A 512 -38.92 76.61 -50.23
C TYR A 512 -39.63 76.48 -51.56
N LYS A 513 -39.38 75.42 -52.30
CA LYS A 513 -40.09 75.14 -53.56
C LYS A 513 -40.86 73.84 -53.41
N LEU A 514 -42.15 73.86 -53.56
CA LEU A 514 -43.03 72.69 -53.48
C LEU A 514 -43.61 72.43 -54.88
N GLY A 515 -42.87 71.73 -55.72
CA GLY A 515 -43.27 71.52 -57.11
C GLY A 515 -43.39 72.83 -57.87
N THR A 516 -44.51 73.05 -58.46
CA THR A 516 -44.88 74.35 -59.13
C THR A 516 -45.47 75.33 -58.14
N ASN A 517 -45.78 74.95 -56.93
CA ASN A 517 -46.45 75.80 -55.93
C ASN A 517 -45.40 76.44 -55.00
N LYS A 518 -45.73 77.58 -54.46
CA LYS A 518 -44.94 78.32 -53.49
C LYS A 518 -45.54 78.17 -52.12
N LEU A 519 -44.67 78.05 -51.10
CA LEU A 519 -45.08 78.12 -49.71
C LEU A 519 -45.25 79.60 -49.36
N LEU A 520 -46.44 79.99 -49.05
CA LEU A 520 -46.75 81.38 -48.68
C LEU A 520 -47.09 81.41 -47.17
N TRP A 521 -46.57 82.40 -46.47
CA TRP A 521 -47.00 82.70 -45.10
C TRP A 521 -48.27 83.58 -45.15
N SER A 522 -49.36 83.13 -44.54
CA SER A 522 -50.57 83.89 -44.41
C SER A 522 -51.29 83.62 -43.11
N GLY A 523 -51.63 84.64 -42.35
CA GLY A 523 -52.41 84.52 -41.13
C GLY A 523 -51.81 83.68 -39.99
N GLY A 524 -50.49 83.60 -39.94
CA GLY A 524 -49.79 82.76 -38.94
C GLY A 524 -49.58 81.34 -39.37
N TYR A 525 -49.89 80.95 -40.60
CA TYR A 525 -49.71 79.59 -41.17
C TYR A 525 -49.05 79.69 -42.56
N TYR A 526 -48.31 78.62 -42.90
CA TYR A 526 -47.83 78.44 -44.26
C TYR A 526 -48.91 77.74 -45.09
N MET A 527 -49.29 78.33 -46.21
CA MET A 527 -50.24 77.75 -47.16
C MET A 527 -49.56 77.46 -48.49
N VAL A 528 -49.99 76.44 -49.22
CA VAL A 528 -49.57 76.13 -50.58
C VAL A 528 -50.49 76.86 -51.53
N SER A 529 -49.95 77.72 -52.40
CA SER A 529 -50.69 78.41 -53.48
C SER A 529 -50.38 77.78 -54.83
#